data_9b68885d852f0a1ed349fc1bd01b6626
#
_entry.id   9b68885d852f0a1ed349fc1bd01b6626
#
_cell.length_a   1.000
_cell.length_b   1.000
_cell.length_c   1.000
_cell.angle_alpha   90.00
_cell.angle_beta   90.00
_cell.angle_gamma   90.00
#
_symmetry.space_group_name_H-M   'P 1'
#
loop_
_entity.id
_entity.type
_entity.pdbx_description
1 polymer ?
#
loop_
_entity_poly.entity_id
_entity_poly.type
_entity_poly.pdbx_seq_one_letter_code
_entity_poly.pdbx_strand_id
1 'polypeptide(L)'
;MTISPDPSTMSYTAPPQRITFDGFLFDMDGTIIDSTEAVVKHWHTVGNEIGVAPEVILETSHGRRSIDILKILAPEKANWEYTREMEGRLPKLYGKDAIEIPGARALLDALIKEKAPWAIVTSGTEPLVGGWLDVLKLPQPEHLVTAESVENGKPDPTCYLIGREKLGLQDASKQILVLEDSPAGIRAGKAAGCKVLGLVTSHTVEQVVSAEPDWIVRDLDSVRVVESRDGVVTLEFSNALVPNPTA
;
A
#
# COMPACT_ATOMS: atom_id res chain seq x y z
N MET A 1 -17.89 -19.93 -11.45
CA MET A 1 -17.72 -19.45 -10.06
C MET A 1 -16.47 -20.12 -9.52
N THR A 2 -15.34 -19.44 -9.52
CA THR A 2 -14.15 -19.91 -8.81
C THR A 2 -14.43 -19.73 -7.32
N ILE A 3 -14.54 -20.82 -6.58
CA ILE A 3 -14.67 -20.79 -5.12
C ILE A 3 -13.32 -20.28 -4.62
N SER A 4 -13.29 -19.12 -3.98
CA SER A 4 -12.09 -18.64 -3.28
C SER A 4 -11.69 -19.71 -2.25
N PRO A 5 -10.41 -20.07 -2.16
CA PRO A 5 -9.97 -21.09 -1.19
C PRO A 5 -10.29 -20.62 0.23
N ASP A 6 -10.68 -21.58 1.09
CA ASP A 6 -10.92 -21.33 2.51
C ASP A 6 -9.60 -20.94 3.18
N PRO A 7 -9.47 -19.73 3.76
CA PRO A 7 -8.23 -19.25 4.37
C PRO A 7 -7.73 -20.15 5.52
N SER A 8 -8.62 -20.87 6.21
CA SER A 8 -8.24 -21.82 7.26
C SER A 8 -7.44 -23.02 6.73
N THR A 9 -7.49 -23.24 5.41
CA THR A 9 -6.75 -24.30 4.69
C THR A 9 -5.49 -23.77 4.03
N MET A 10 -5.05 -22.55 4.31
CA MET A 10 -3.86 -21.92 3.72
C MET A 10 -2.70 -21.82 4.72
N SER A 11 -1.50 -21.87 4.22
CA SER A 11 -0.27 -21.72 5.02
C SER A 11 0.81 -20.94 4.28
N TYR A 12 1.69 -20.28 5.05
CA TYR A 12 2.84 -19.53 4.54
C TYR A 12 4.04 -20.47 4.34
N THR A 13 3.94 -21.38 3.39
CA THR A 13 4.91 -22.47 3.18
C THR A 13 5.33 -22.64 1.72
N ALA A 14 4.99 -21.71 0.82
CA ALA A 14 5.47 -21.78 -0.55
C ALA A 14 7.01 -21.82 -0.59
N PRO A 15 7.59 -22.66 -1.46
CA PRO A 15 9.02 -22.62 -1.70
C PRO A 15 9.42 -21.24 -2.27
N PRO A 16 10.68 -20.81 -2.03
CA PRO A 16 11.15 -19.54 -2.58
C PRO A 16 10.96 -19.45 -4.09
N GLN A 17 10.44 -18.32 -4.56
CA GLN A 17 10.26 -18.01 -5.98
C GLN A 17 11.07 -16.77 -6.33
N ARG A 18 11.73 -16.80 -7.49
CA ARG A 18 12.51 -15.67 -8.01
C ARG A 18 11.82 -15.09 -9.22
N ILE A 19 11.51 -13.80 -9.16
CA ILE A 19 10.83 -13.07 -10.22
C ILE A 19 11.54 -11.74 -10.47
N THR A 20 11.67 -11.40 -11.74
CA THR A 20 12.38 -10.19 -12.18
C THR A 20 11.39 -9.09 -12.54
N PHE A 21 11.67 -7.86 -12.10
CA PHE A 21 10.84 -6.69 -12.31
C PHE A 21 11.67 -5.51 -12.84
N ASP A 22 11.04 -4.69 -13.68
CA ASP A 22 11.59 -3.44 -14.21
C ASP A 22 11.37 -2.25 -13.27
N GLY A 23 10.40 -2.30 -12.37
CA GLY A 23 10.09 -1.23 -11.43
C GLY A 23 9.11 -1.61 -10.34
N PHE A 24 8.99 -0.75 -9.33
CA PHE A 24 8.28 -1.03 -8.09
C PHE A 24 7.37 0.14 -7.70
N LEU A 25 6.12 -0.16 -7.37
CA LEU A 25 5.14 0.81 -6.90
C LEU A 25 4.65 0.37 -5.51
N PHE A 26 4.99 1.14 -4.50
CA PHE A 26 4.65 0.86 -3.11
C PHE A 26 3.42 1.66 -2.70
N ASP A 27 2.40 1.00 -2.17
CA ASP A 27 1.51 1.68 -1.25
C ASP A 27 2.27 2.07 0.02
N MET A 28 1.68 2.91 0.88
CA MET A 28 2.37 3.38 2.07
C MET A 28 1.80 2.80 3.36
N ASP A 29 0.55 3.13 3.68
CA ASP A 29 -0.08 2.77 4.95
C ASP A 29 -0.54 1.30 4.94
N GLY A 30 0.08 0.46 5.77
CA GLY A 30 -0.08 -1.00 5.75
C GLY A 30 0.95 -1.72 4.86
N THR A 31 1.74 -1.00 4.06
CA THR A 31 2.75 -1.58 3.16
C THR A 31 4.18 -1.21 3.55
N ILE A 32 4.51 0.07 3.66
CA ILE A 32 5.82 0.54 4.15
C ILE A 32 5.77 0.76 5.65
N ILE A 33 4.66 1.29 6.15
CA ILE A 33 4.45 1.61 7.56
C ILE A 33 3.16 0.96 8.08
N ASP A 34 3.18 0.52 9.33
CA ASP A 34 1.96 0.25 10.10
C ASP A 34 1.57 1.54 10.84
N SER A 35 0.59 2.23 10.30
CA SER A 35 0.00 3.45 10.85
C SER A 35 -1.36 3.20 11.52
N THR A 36 -1.77 1.95 11.68
CA THR A 36 -3.13 1.56 12.11
C THR A 36 -3.55 2.26 13.40
N GLU A 37 -2.70 2.23 14.44
CA GLU A 37 -3.02 2.86 15.72
C GLU A 37 -3.15 4.38 15.60
N ALA A 38 -2.27 5.01 14.83
CA ALA A 38 -2.29 6.45 14.56
C ALA A 38 -3.57 6.86 13.79
N VAL A 39 -3.94 6.10 12.77
CA VAL A 39 -5.15 6.31 11.96
C VAL A 39 -6.42 6.17 12.82
N VAL A 40 -6.50 5.17 13.69
CA VAL A 40 -7.62 5.00 14.62
C VAL A 40 -7.77 6.22 15.53
N LYS A 41 -6.69 6.66 16.18
CA LYS A 41 -6.70 7.87 17.04
C LYS A 41 -7.09 9.13 16.26
N HIS A 42 -6.60 9.24 15.04
CA HIS A 42 -6.92 10.35 14.15
C HIS A 42 -8.42 10.39 13.83
N TRP A 43 -9.02 9.27 13.42
CA TRP A 43 -10.45 9.23 13.13
C TRP A 43 -11.33 9.43 14.36
N HIS A 44 -10.88 9.08 15.56
CA HIS A 44 -11.55 9.48 16.80
C HIS A 44 -11.57 11.01 16.97
N THR A 45 -10.46 11.67 16.68
CA THR A 45 -10.36 13.13 16.75
C THR A 45 -11.23 13.81 15.70
N VAL A 46 -11.10 13.39 14.44
CA VAL A 46 -11.85 13.95 13.32
C VAL A 46 -13.35 13.65 13.45
N GLY A 47 -13.72 12.44 13.88
CA GLY A 47 -15.12 12.07 14.11
C GLY A 47 -15.80 13.00 15.11
N ASN A 48 -15.12 13.37 16.19
CA ASN A 48 -15.62 14.36 17.15
C ASN A 48 -15.74 15.76 16.53
N GLU A 49 -14.81 16.17 15.66
CA GLU A 49 -14.83 17.47 14.98
C GLU A 49 -16.00 17.60 13.98
N ILE A 50 -16.34 16.50 13.28
CA ILE A 50 -17.39 16.47 12.25
C ILE A 50 -18.74 15.93 12.76
N GLY A 51 -18.81 15.52 14.03
CA GLY A 51 -20.04 15.00 14.66
C GLY A 51 -20.44 13.60 14.16
N VAL A 52 -19.49 12.78 13.70
CA VAL A 52 -19.70 11.39 13.23
C VAL A 52 -19.01 10.42 14.17
N ALA A 53 -19.68 9.34 14.55
CA ALA A 53 -19.11 8.32 15.40
C ALA A 53 -17.85 7.70 14.73
N PRO A 54 -16.72 7.65 15.43
CA PRO A 54 -15.45 7.15 14.86
C PRO A 54 -15.57 5.73 14.30
N GLU A 55 -16.36 4.87 14.92
CA GLU A 55 -16.60 3.48 14.51
C GLU A 55 -17.19 3.42 13.10
N VAL A 56 -18.12 4.32 12.77
CA VAL A 56 -18.73 4.42 11.44
C VAL A 56 -17.68 4.79 10.39
N ILE A 57 -16.74 5.67 10.75
CA ILE A 57 -15.66 6.06 9.84
C ILE A 57 -14.70 4.90 9.62
N LEU A 58 -14.28 4.24 10.71
CA LEU A 58 -13.31 3.16 10.69
C LEU A 58 -13.77 1.92 9.92
N GLU A 59 -15.09 1.64 9.89
CA GLU A 59 -15.64 0.53 9.09
C GLU A 59 -15.30 0.61 7.59
N THR A 60 -15.05 1.80 7.07
CA THR A 60 -14.88 2.02 5.61
C THR A 60 -13.63 2.79 5.24
N SER A 61 -12.78 3.19 6.19
CA SER A 61 -11.67 4.12 5.94
C SER A 61 -10.40 3.47 5.41
N HIS A 62 -10.13 2.22 5.76
CA HIS A 62 -8.87 1.56 5.40
C HIS A 62 -8.65 1.48 3.88
N GLY A 63 -7.49 1.95 3.42
CA GLY A 63 -7.09 1.93 2.01
C GLY A 63 -7.83 2.93 1.10
N ARG A 64 -8.74 3.76 1.63
CA ARG A 64 -9.49 4.78 0.89
C ARG A 64 -9.00 6.18 1.20
N ARG A 65 -9.18 7.10 0.25
CA ARG A 65 -8.87 8.52 0.47
C ARG A 65 -9.85 9.15 1.46
N SER A 66 -9.34 9.92 2.40
CA SER A 66 -10.18 10.63 3.38
C SER A 66 -11.20 11.56 2.74
N ILE A 67 -10.84 12.20 1.62
CA ILE A 67 -11.80 13.06 0.89
C ILE A 67 -13.04 12.31 0.41
N ASP A 68 -12.90 11.04 0.01
CA ASP A 68 -14.03 10.24 -0.46
C ASP A 68 -14.92 9.77 0.71
N ILE A 69 -14.33 9.58 1.88
CA ILE A 69 -15.06 9.31 3.13
C ILE A 69 -15.83 10.55 3.56
N LEU A 70 -15.17 11.71 3.54
CA LEU A 70 -15.78 12.99 3.89
C LEU A 70 -16.94 13.35 2.95
N LYS A 71 -16.85 13.06 1.64
CA LYS A 71 -17.97 13.26 0.70
C LYS A 71 -19.24 12.53 1.13
N ILE A 72 -19.12 11.41 1.82
CA ILE A 72 -20.24 10.60 2.30
C ILE A 72 -20.73 11.07 3.67
N LEU A 73 -19.78 11.29 4.61
CA LEU A 73 -20.09 11.47 6.03
C LEU A 73 -20.18 12.92 6.47
N ALA A 74 -19.46 13.83 5.81
CA ALA A 74 -19.40 15.26 6.12
C ALA A 74 -19.14 16.08 4.84
N PRO A 75 -20.09 16.15 3.90
CA PRO A 75 -19.89 16.75 2.56
C PRO A 75 -19.37 18.20 2.59
N GLU A 76 -19.74 18.97 3.62
CA GLU A 76 -19.29 20.36 3.80
C GLU A 76 -17.78 20.46 4.15
N LYS A 77 -17.18 19.38 4.62
CA LYS A 77 -15.73 19.24 4.90
C LYS A 77 -14.96 18.56 3.76
N ALA A 78 -15.65 18.05 2.74
CA ALA A 78 -15.04 17.29 1.64
C ALA A 78 -14.36 18.20 0.62
N ASN A 79 -13.29 18.87 1.04
CA ASN A 79 -12.42 19.70 0.20
C ASN A 79 -10.94 19.43 0.51
N TRP A 80 -10.07 19.73 -0.44
CA TRP A 80 -8.66 19.42 -0.32
C TRP A 80 -7.96 20.23 0.78
N GLU A 81 -8.36 21.46 1.05
CA GLU A 81 -7.79 22.28 2.11
C GLU A 81 -7.94 21.59 3.47
N TYR A 82 -9.18 21.25 3.83
CA TYR A 82 -9.45 20.54 5.08
C TYR A 82 -8.80 19.15 5.12
N THR A 83 -8.88 18.36 4.02
CA THR A 83 -8.34 17.01 3.98
C THR A 83 -6.83 17.02 4.19
N ARG A 84 -6.09 17.91 3.51
CA ARG A 84 -4.64 18.05 3.66
C ARG A 84 -4.25 18.51 5.06
N GLU A 85 -5.00 19.45 5.62
CA GLU A 85 -4.76 19.95 6.98
C GLU A 85 -4.96 18.84 8.02
N MET A 86 -6.10 18.14 7.98
CA MET A 86 -6.40 17.10 8.96
C MET A 86 -5.41 15.93 8.88
N GLU A 87 -5.10 15.45 7.66
CA GLU A 87 -4.12 14.36 7.49
C GLU A 87 -2.70 14.79 7.84
N GLY A 88 -2.30 16.02 7.53
CA GLY A 88 -0.98 16.56 7.90
C GLY A 88 -0.76 16.74 9.41
N ARG A 89 -1.83 16.72 10.24
CA ARG A 89 -1.75 16.67 11.70
C ARG A 89 -1.37 15.27 12.20
N LEU A 90 -1.73 14.21 11.47
CA LEU A 90 -1.64 12.83 11.93
C LEU A 90 -0.20 12.42 12.31
N PRO A 91 0.84 12.57 11.45
CA PRO A 91 2.21 12.26 11.82
C PRO A 91 2.73 13.11 12.98
N LYS A 92 2.28 14.36 13.10
CA LYS A 92 2.71 15.29 14.17
C LYS A 92 2.15 14.88 15.54
N LEU A 93 0.88 14.46 15.59
CA LEU A 93 0.18 14.13 16.83
C LEU A 93 0.42 12.68 17.26
N TYR A 94 0.48 11.76 16.28
CA TYR A 94 0.47 10.32 16.51
C TYR A 94 1.69 9.62 15.90
N GLY A 95 2.76 10.34 15.57
CA GLY A 95 3.94 9.76 14.93
C GLY A 95 4.63 8.65 15.73
N LYS A 96 4.43 8.61 17.05
CA LYS A 96 4.95 7.53 17.91
C LYS A 96 4.15 6.23 17.82
N ASP A 97 2.96 6.30 17.27
CA ASP A 97 2.03 5.17 17.12
C ASP A 97 2.15 4.50 15.73
N ALA A 98 3.10 4.95 14.92
CA ALA A 98 3.43 4.35 13.63
C ALA A 98 4.82 3.70 13.68
N ILE A 99 4.94 2.55 13.05
CA ILE A 99 6.19 1.79 12.94
C ILE A 99 6.41 1.34 11.50
N GLU A 100 7.63 0.97 11.15
CA GLU A 100 7.92 0.37 9.86
C GLU A 100 7.35 -1.04 9.78
N ILE A 101 6.80 -1.42 8.63
CA ILE A 101 6.47 -2.82 8.35
C ILE A 101 7.78 -3.62 8.30
N PRO A 102 7.85 -4.81 8.94
CA PRO A 102 9.03 -5.66 8.91
C PRO A 102 9.53 -5.87 7.47
N GLY A 103 10.83 -5.66 7.25
CA GLY A 103 11.47 -5.78 5.94
C GLY A 103 11.36 -4.56 5.02
N ALA A 104 10.47 -3.59 5.28
CA ALA A 104 10.24 -2.47 4.39
C ALA A 104 11.50 -1.62 4.13
N ARG A 105 12.17 -1.19 5.19
CA ARG A 105 13.42 -0.42 5.07
C ARG A 105 14.49 -1.18 4.31
N ALA A 106 14.70 -2.45 4.66
CA ALA A 106 15.72 -3.28 4.03
C ALA A 106 15.49 -3.44 2.52
N LEU A 107 14.21 -3.60 2.11
CA LEU A 107 13.84 -3.68 0.71
C LEU A 107 14.05 -2.34 -0.01
N LEU A 108 13.59 -1.22 0.56
CA LEU A 108 13.78 0.11 -0.02
C LEU A 108 15.27 0.45 -0.17
N ASP A 109 16.07 0.24 0.86
CA ASP A 109 17.51 0.51 0.83
C ASP A 109 18.21 -0.34 -0.25
N ALA A 110 17.80 -1.62 -0.41
CA ALA A 110 18.34 -2.49 -1.45
C ALA A 110 17.97 -1.99 -2.85
N LEU A 111 16.71 -1.60 -3.09
CA LEU A 111 16.28 -1.04 -4.39
C LEU A 111 17.00 0.27 -4.72
N ILE A 112 17.19 1.15 -3.75
CA ILE A 112 17.93 2.41 -3.91
C ILE A 112 19.39 2.13 -4.27
N LYS A 113 20.04 1.22 -3.54
CA LYS A 113 21.42 0.81 -3.81
C LYS A 113 21.59 0.28 -5.23
N GLU A 114 20.65 -0.51 -5.69
CA GLU A 114 20.65 -1.09 -7.04
C GLU A 114 20.12 -0.13 -8.12
N LYS A 115 19.75 1.11 -7.74
CA LYS A 115 19.17 2.13 -8.64
C LYS A 115 17.93 1.63 -9.39
N ALA A 116 17.16 0.77 -8.76
CA ALA A 116 15.92 0.27 -9.32
C ALA A 116 14.87 1.39 -9.37
N PRO A 117 14.07 1.51 -10.45
CA PRO A 117 12.97 2.48 -10.49
C PRO A 117 11.90 2.14 -9.46
N TRP A 118 11.57 3.07 -8.56
CA TRP A 118 10.51 2.89 -7.60
C TRP A 118 9.75 4.19 -7.28
N ALA A 119 8.51 4.06 -6.86
CA ALA A 119 7.66 5.18 -6.44
C ALA A 119 6.76 4.78 -5.28
N ILE A 120 6.30 5.77 -4.50
CA ILE A 120 5.20 5.62 -3.56
C ILE A 120 3.90 6.03 -4.27
N VAL A 121 2.85 5.21 -4.14
CA VAL A 121 1.52 5.42 -4.72
C VAL A 121 0.46 5.18 -3.63
N THR A 122 0.00 6.24 -2.99
CA THR A 122 -0.81 6.17 -1.79
C THR A 122 -2.17 6.86 -1.91
N SER A 123 -3.12 6.44 -1.08
CA SER A 123 -4.40 7.12 -0.86
C SER A 123 -4.29 8.29 0.13
N GLY A 124 -3.14 8.49 0.77
CA GLY A 124 -2.87 9.62 1.66
C GLY A 124 -2.53 10.90 0.88
N THR A 125 -2.73 12.04 1.53
CA THR A 125 -2.33 13.35 0.98
C THR A 125 -0.81 13.57 1.09
N GLU A 126 -0.29 14.50 0.28
CA GLU A 126 1.13 14.86 0.31
C GLU A 126 1.63 15.26 1.73
N PRO A 127 0.91 16.08 2.53
CA PRO A 127 1.33 16.39 3.89
C PRO A 127 1.38 15.18 4.83
N LEU A 128 0.50 14.20 4.65
CA LEU A 128 0.53 12.95 5.41
C LEU A 128 1.79 12.14 5.09
N VAL A 129 2.03 11.93 3.80
CA VAL A 129 3.19 11.15 3.33
C VAL A 129 4.51 11.80 3.75
N GLY A 130 4.68 13.11 3.49
CA GLY A 130 5.87 13.84 3.91
C GLY A 130 6.10 13.76 5.42
N GLY A 131 5.03 13.90 6.19
CA GLY A 131 5.10 13.76 7.64
C GLY A 131 5.54 12.37 8.12
N TRP A 132 5.05 11.29 7.49
CA TRP A 132 5.49 9.92 7.80
C TRP A 132 6.95 9.68 7.44
N LEU A 133 7.37 10.11 6.25
CA LEU A 133 8.76 9.97 5.81
C LEU A 133 9.73 10.68 6.76
N ASP A 134 9.34 11.85 7.25
CA ASP A 134 10.14 12.64 8.20
C ASP A 134 10.21 11.99 9.60
N VAL A 135 9.06 11.57 10.14
CA VAL A 135 8.98 10.99 11.50
C VAL A 135 9.75 9.67 11.58
N LEU A 136 9.59 8.79 10.59
CA LEU A 136 10.24 7.49 10.55
C LEU A 136 11.61 7.53 9.86
N LYS A 137 12.05 8.70 9.38
CA LYS A 137 13.32 8.86 8.65
C LYS A 137 13.46 7.86 7.51
N LEU A 138 12.39 7.67 6.76
CA LEU A 138 12.35 6.82 5.58
C LEU A 138 13.00 7.51 4.38
N PRO A 139 13.52 6.74 3.41
CA PRO A 139 14.03 7.31 2.16
C PRO A 139 12.96 8.12 1.44
N GLN A 140 13.34 9.31 0.97
CA GLN A 140 12.47 10.15 0.16
C GLN A 140 12.40 9.58 -1.26
N PRO A 141 11.20 9.28 -1.81
CA PRO A 141 11.07 8.81 -3.17
C PRO A 141 11.31 9.95 -4.17
N GLU A 142 11.93 9.64 -5.31
CA GLU A 142 12.00 10.59 -6.43
C GLU A 142 10.61 10.82 -7.05
N HIS A 143 9.77 9.80 -7.02
CA HIS A 143 8.43 9.81 -7.59
C HIS A 143 7.37 9.47 -6.54
N LEU A 144 6.37 10.34 -6.45
CA LEU A 144 5.26 10.22 -5.51
C LEU A 144 3.93 10.44 -6.26
N VAL A 145 2.94 9.58 -5.96
CA VAL A 145 1.54 9.75 -6.36
C VAL A 145 0.69 9.72 -5.10
N THR A 146 -0.02 10.80 -4.83
CA THR A 146 -0.84 11.00 -3.62
C THR A 146 -2.32 11.05 -3.96
N ALA A 147 -3.15 11.18 -2.94
CA ALA A 147 -4.61 11.32 -3.08
C ALA A 147 -5.01 12.42 -4.05
N GLU A 148 -4.28 13.53 -4.05
CA GLU A 148 -4.53 14.70 -4.89
C GLU A 148 -4.17 14.49 -6.36
N SER A 149 -3.37 13.47 -6.67
CA SER A 149 -2.89 13.20 -8.03
C SER A 149 -3.96 12.60 -8.94
N VAL A 150 -5.09 12.15 -8.38
CA VAL A 150 -6.13 11.41 -9.10
C VAL A 150 -7.51 11.92 -8.79
N GLU A 151 -8.42 11.84 -9.76
CA GLU A 151 -9.83 12.15 -9.57
C GLU A 151 -10.53 11.07 -8.74
N ASN A 152 -10.29 9.80 -9.06
CA ASN A 152 -10.86 8.65 -8.36
C ASN A 152 -9.77 7.88 -7.60
N GLY A 153 -10.06 7.53 -6.34
CA GLY A 153 -9.18 6.70 -5.52
C GLY A 153 -9.25 5.22 -5.88
N LYS A 154 -8.35 4.42 -5.32
CA LYS A 154 -8.37 2.96 -5.39
C LYS A 154 -9.81 2.44 -5.07
N PRO A 155 -10.38 1.50 -5.85
CA PRO A 155 -9.71 0.57 -6.78
C PRO A 155 -9.56 1.08 -8.23
N ASP A 156 -9.77 2.38 -8.52
CA ASP A 156 -9.48 2.92 -9.84
C ASP A 156 -7.95 2.80 -10.12
N PRO A 157 -7.55 2.29 -11.32
CA PRO A 157 -6.15 2.02 -11.62
C PRO A 157 -5.29 3.27 -11.87
N THR A 158 -5.90 4.45 -12.00
CA THR A 158 -5.24 5.68 -12.47
C THR A 158 -4.00 6.02 -11.63
N CYS A 159 -4.04 5.82 -10.29
CA CYS A 159 -2.90 6.11 -9.44
C CYS A 159 -1.66 5.26 -9.81
N TYR A 160 -1.84 3.97 -10.09
CA TYR A 160 -0.74 3.09 -10.50
C TYR A 160 -0.30 3.31 -11.95
N LEU A 161 -1.21 3.69 -12.84
CA LEU A 161 -0.87 4.11 -14.20
C LEU A 161 0.02 5.37 -14.19
N ILE A 162 -0.31 6.38 -13.37
CA ILE A 162 0.53 7.55 -13.15
C ILE A 162 1.88 7.16 -12.55
N GLY A 163 1.91 6.22 -11.58
CA GLY A 163 3.14 5.70 -11.02
C GLY A 163 4.05 5.08 -12.09
N ARG A 164 3.50 4.24 -12.98
CA ARG A 164 4.23 3.68 -14.13
C ARG A 164 4.77 4.77 -15.06
N GLU A 165 3.96 5.78 -15.34
CA GLU A 165 4.36 6.92 -16.17
C GLU A 165 5.55 7.67 -15.58
N LYS A 166 5.49 8.00 -14.29
CA LYS A 166 6.57 8.69 -13.58
C LYS A 166 7.88 7.89 -13.60
N LEU A 167 7.82 6.57 -13.61
CA LEU A 167 8.99 5.69 -13.73
C LEU A 167 9.46 5.53 -15.20
N GLY A 168 8.74 6.05 -16.20
CA GLY A 168 9.04 5.82 -17.62
C GLY A 168 8.78 4.38 -18.09
N LEU A 169 7.89 3.65 -17.41
CA LEU A 169 7.66 2.21 -17.60
C LEU A 169 6.22 1.92 -18.07
N GLN A 170 5.69 2.75 -19.00
CA GLN A 170 4.33 2.58 -19.54
C GLN A 170 4.22 1.42 -20.54
N ASP A 171 5.35 0.98 -21.13
CA ASP A 171 5.37 -0.12 -22.09
C ASP A 171 4.81 -1.40 -21.45
N ALA A 172 3.90 -2.07 -22.17
CA ALA A 172 3.24 -3.28 -21.70
C ALA A 172 4.20 -4.48 -21.50
N SER A 173 5.38 -4.44 -22.15
CA SER A 173 6.43 -5.45 -21.93
C SER A 173 7.14 -5.34 -20.59
N LYS A 174 7.01 -4.18 -19.91
CA LYS A 174 7.65 -3.92 -18.63
C LYS A 174 6.89 -4.57 -17.48
N GLN A 175 7.59 -5.36 -16.69
CA GLN A 175 7.03 -6.01 -15.51
C GLN A 175 7.18 -5.09 -14.29
N ILE A 176 6.06 -4.57 -13.80
CA ILE A 176 5.99 -3.71 -12.63
C ILE A 176 5.39 -4.51 -11.48
N LEU A 177 6.02 -4.42 -10.31
CA LEU A 177 5.46 -4.95 -9.07
C LEU A 177 4.79 -3.84 -8.26
N VAL A 178 3.53 -4.02 -7.95
CA VAL A 178 2.80 -3.27 -6.92
C VAL A 178 2.89 -4.05 -5.61
N LEU A 179 3.26 -3.38 -4.53
CA LEU A 179 3.24 -3.91 -3.17
C LEU A 179 2.09 -3.23 -2.43
N GLU A 180 1.17 -4.01 -1.88
CA GLU A 180 -0.12 -3.53 -1.38
C GLU A 180 -0.68 -4.43 -0.27
N ASP A 181 -1.42 -3.86 0.66
CA ASP A 181 -2.08 -4.57 1.75
C ASP A 181 -3.61 -4.54 1.66
N SER A 182 -4.16 -3.54 0.95
CA SER A 182 -5.60 -3.32 0.87
C SER A 182 -6.23 -4.01 -0.36
N PRO A 183 -7.44 -4.59 -0.21
CA PRO A 183 -8.17 -5.15 -1.35
C PRO A 183 -8.44 -4.15 -2.48
N ALA A 184 -8.64 -2.88 -2.14
CA ALA A 184 -8.88 -1.83 -3.12
C ALA A 184 -7.61 -1.54 -3.93
N GLY A 185 -6.46 -1.43 -3.28
CA GLY A 185 -5.20 -1.18 -3.94
C GLY A 185 -4.70 -2.38 -4.75
N ILE A 186 -4.89 -3.60 -4.25
CA ILE A 186 -4.60 -4.83 -5.01
C ILE A 186 -5.37 -4.84 -6.34
N ARG A 187 -6.69 -4.55 -6.29
CA ARG A 187 -7.51 -4.48 -7.51
C ARG A 187 -7.06 -3.35 -8.43
N ALA A 188 -6.69 -2.18 -7.89
CA ALA A 188 -6.15 -1.06 -8.67
C ALA A 188 -4.85 -1.45 -9.39
N GLY A 189 -3.90 -2.10 -8.69
CA GLY A 189 -2.65 -2.60 -9.26
C GLY A 189 -2.87 -3.62 -10.38
N LYS A 190 -3.77 -4.58 -10.16
CA LYS A 190 -4.17 -5.57 -11.17
C LYS A 190 -4.81 -4.90 -12.40
N ALA A 191 -5.73 -3.97 -12.18
CA ALA A 191 -6.40 -3.23 -13.26
C ALA A 191 -5.42 -2.33 -14.04
N ALA A 192 -4.35 -1.85 -13.41
CA ALA A 192 -3.25 -1.14 -14.07
C ALA A 192 -2.30 -2.05 -14.88
N GLY A 193 -2.58 -3.36 -14.93
CA GLY A 193 -1.75 -4.35 -15.64
C GLY A 193 -0.43 -4.67 -14.94
N CYS A 194 -0.34 -4.42 -13.63
CA CYS A 194 0.83 -4.74 -12.82
C CYS A 194 0.72 -6.15 -12.21
N LYS A 195 1.87 -6.72 -11.84
CA LYS A 195 1.92 -7.81 -10.88
C LYS A 195 1.73 -7.24 -9.47
N VAL A 196 1.04 -7.99 -8.60
CA VAL A 196 0.74 -7.51 -7.25
C VAL A 196 1.19 -8.51 -6.20
N LEU A 197 2.00 -8.03 -5.26
CA LEU A 197 2.31 -8.71 -4.01
C LEU A 197 1.38 -8.16 -2.92
N GLY A 198 0.48 -8.99 -2.41
CA GLY A 198 -0.41 -8.67 -1.30
C GLY A 198 0.28 -8.92 0.05
N LEU A 199 0.17 -7.96 0.98
CA LEU A 199 0.62 -8.10 2.35
C LEU A 199 -0.58 -8.30 3.29
N VAL A 200 -0.41 -9.11 4.35
CA VAL A 200 -1.44 -9.31 5.38
C VAL A 200 -1.04 -8.55 6.65
N THR A 201 -1.02 -7.24 6.52
CA THR A 201 -0.55 -6.30 7.56
C THR A 201 -1.69 -5.50 8.19
N SER A 202 -2.63 -5.01 7.39
CA SER A 202 -3.78 -4.21 7.87
C SER A 202 -5.13 -4.88 7.64
N HIS A 203 -5.21 -5.89 6.76
CA HIS A 203 -6.42 -6.61 6.38
C HIS A 203 -6.29 -8.10 6.69
N THR A 204 -7.42 -8.79 6.81
CA THR A 204 -7.42 -10.24 7.04
C THR A 204 -6.97 -11.02 5.79
N VAL A 205 -6.50 -12.25 5.97
CA VAL A 205 -6.11 -13.14 4.86
C VAL A 205 -7.25 -13.27 3.85
N GLU A 206 -8.50 -13.43 4.33
CA GLU A 206 -9.69 -13.56 3.49
C GLU A 206 -9.89 -12.36 2.59
N GLN A 207 -9.73 -11.16 3.16
CA GLN A 207 -9.87 -9.91 2.42
C GLN A 207 -8.80 -9.77 1.33
N VAL A 208 -7.54 -10.06 1.66
CA VAL A 208 -6.42 -9.99 0.72
C VAL A 208 -6.58 -11.06 -0.38
N VAL A 209 -6.90 -12.31 -0.03
CA VAL A 209 -7.16 -13.39 -0.99
C VAL A 209 -8.29 -13.04 -1.94
N SER A 210 -9.37 -12.42 -1.43
CA SER A 210 -10.53 -12.03 -2.26
C SER A 210 -10.21 -10.98 -3.33
N ALA A 211 -9.09 -10.28 -3.22
CA ALA A 211 -8.62 -9.30 -4.21
C ALA A 211 -7.70 -9.92 -5.29
N GLU A 212 -7.37 -11.21 -5.17
CA GLU A 212 -6.64 -12.01 -6.14
C GLU A 212 -5.25 -11.42 -6.53
N PRO A 213 -4.36 -11.09 -5.56
CA PRO A 213 -3.00 -10.71 -5.89
C PRO A 213 -2.23 -11.89 -6.50
N ASP A 214 -1.10 -11.62 -7.14
CA ASP A 214 -0.27 -12.67 -7.73
C ASP A 214 0.48 -13.50 -6.67
N TRP A 215 0.86 -12.87 -5.55
CA TRP A 215 1.46 -13.50 -4.37
C TRP A 215 0.91 -12.84 -3.10
N ILE A 216 0.95 -13.58 -2.00
CA ILE A 216 0.59 -13.07 -0.67
C ILE A 216 1.68 -13.45 0.31
N VAL A 217 2.15 -12.48 1.08
CA VAL A 217 3.10 -12.67 2.18
C VAL A 217 2.57 -12.01 3.46
N ARG A 218 3.15 -12.34 4.62
CA ARG A 218 2.76 -11.69 5.87
C ARG A 218 3.22 -10.24 5.90
N ASP A 219 4.49 -10.03 5.55
CA ASP A 219 5.19 -8.76 5.56
C ASP A 219 6.38 -8.80 4.60
N LEU A 220 7.17 -7.75 4.55
CA LEU A 220 8.30 -7.62 3.63
C LEU A 220 9.59 -8.33 4.09
N ASP A 221 9.65 -8.94 5.28
CA ASP A 221 10.74 -9.84 5.67
C ASP A 221 10.81 -11.09 4.76
N SER A 222 9.69 -11.41 4.12
CA SER A 222 9.59 -12.50 3.13
C SER A 222 10.11 -12.12 1.75
N VAL A 223 10.59 -10.89 1.54
CA VAL A 223 10.98 -10.32 0.23
C VAL A 223 12.42 -9.84 0.26
N ARG A 224 13.26 -10.33 -0.65
CA ARG A 224 14.64 -9.85 -0.75
C ARG A 224 15.10 -9.68 -2.18
N VAL A 225 15.99 -8.72 -2.41
CA VAL A 225 16.74 -8.57 -3.65
C VAL A 225 17.80 -9.67 -3.72
N VAL A 226 17.81 -10.43 -4.81
CA VAL A 226 18.80 -11.51 -5.02
C VAL A 226 19.72 -11.28 -6.20
N GLU A 227 19.27 -10.50 -7.20
CA GLU A 227 20.05 -10.14 -8.37
C GLU A 227 19.60 -8.79 -8.89
N SER A 228 20.51 -8.00 -9.45
CA SER A 228 20.21 -6.75 -10.13
C SER A 228 21.12 -6.56 -11.34
N ARG A 229 20.54 -6.04 -12.43
CA ARG A 229 21.28 -5.64 -13.61
C ARG A 229 20.61 -4.45 -14.27
N ASP A 230 21.33 -3.34 -14.40
CA ASP A 230 20.88 -2.12 -15.09
C ASP A 230 19.52 -1.58 -14.55
N GLY A 231 19.31 -1.65 -13.23
CA GLY A 231 18.07 -1.24 -12.56
C GLY A 231 16.92 -2.25 -12.63
N VAL A 232 17.09 -3.32 -13.39
CA VAL A 232 16.15 -4.46 -13.39
C VAL A 232 16.52 -5.39 -12.24
N VAL A 233 15.55 -5.71 -11.38
CA VAL A 233 15.80 -6.41 -10.11
C VAL A 233 15.05 -7.73 -10.04
N THR A 234 15.75 -8.79 -9.64
CA THR A 234 15.14 -10.07 -9.29
C THR A 234 14.90 -10.11 -7.78
N LEU A 235 13.63 -10.22 -7.39
CA LEU A 235 13.23 -10.48 -6.02
C LEU A 235 13.05 -11.98 -5.78
N GLU A 236 13.38 -12.42 -4.57
CA GLU A 236 12.99 -13.71 -4.05
C GLU A 236 11.87 -13.53 -3.03
N PHE A 237 10.74 -14.18 -3.28
CA PHE A 237 9.63 -14.29 -2.33
C PHE A 237 9.74 -15.62 -1.60
N SER A 238 9.81 -15.59 -0.29
CA SER A 238 9.82 -16.77 0.58
C SER A 238 8.56 -16.83 1.42
N ASN A 239 8.14 -18.04 1.79
CA ASN A 239 6.98 -18.24 2.65
C ASN A 239 5.70 -17.53 2.14
N ALA A 240 5.47 -17.51 0.84
CA ALA A 240 4.20 -17.02 0.32
C ALA A 240 3.05 -17.97 0.72
N LEU A 241 1.84 -17.41 0.79
CA LEU A 241 0.63 -18.12 1.16
C LEU A 241 0.23 -19.09 0.05
N VAL A 242 -0.02 -20.33 0.42
CA VAL A 242 -0.50 -21.39 -0.49
C VAL A 242 -1.52 -22.27 0.23
N PRO A 243 -2.38 -22.99 -0.52
CA PRO A 243 -3.23 -24.04 0.08
C PRO A 243 -2.39 -25.06 0.84
N ASN A 244 -2.89 -25.50 1.98
CA ASN A 244 -2.25 -26.57 2.75
C ASN A 244 -2.13 -27.85 1.91
N PRO A 245 -0.99 -28.51 1.86
CA PRO A 245 -0.80 -29.72 1.05
C PRO A 245 -1.63 -30.92 1.54
N THR A 246 -2.31 -30.78 2.67
CA THR A 246 -3.12 -31.85 3.32
C THR A 246 -4.59 -31.46 3.51
N ALA A 247 -5.07 -30.39 2.87
CA ALA A 247 -6.47 -29.97 2.95
C ALA A 247 -7.32 -30.60 1.83
#